data_8c9be7382c7071b6d0100866e6215c4b
#
_entry.id   8c9be7382c7071b6d0100866e6215c4b
#
_cell.length_a   1.000
_cell.length_b   1.000
_cell.length_c   1.000
_cell.angle_alpha   90.00
_cell.angle_beta   90.00
_cell.angle_gamma   90.00
#
_symmetry.space_group_name_H-M   'P 1'
#
loop_
_entity.id
_entity.type
_entity.pdbx_description
1 polymer ?
#
loop_
_entity_poly.entity_id
_entity_poly.type
_entity_poly.pdbx_seq_one_letter_code
_entity_poly.pdbx_strand_id
1 'polypeptide(L)'
;MHDKSVVPPYSLTVHSCIRPIICMDGYLNPSEKILKHGTKLPHWQQSESMQFVTFRLGDAMPQQKIRKWKDEHAIWLNIHPKPWPADLEIEYHQRFSARLERWLDEGSGSCLMRNPEIRKMIEDTLMRDQGTRVHHHAWVIMPNHLHLLFTGLTNLENLIKTWKGVSSRKIGQGRIWQKGYRDTMIRDGDHFANAVRYIRRNPSKLRPEHFTLWQSDRALTI
;
A
#
# COMPACT_ATOMS: atom_id res chain seq x y z
N MET A 1 9.42 -4.85 77.42
CA MET A 1 9.23 -6.21 76.93
C MET A 1 8.50 -6.11 75.61
N HIS A 2 9.09 -6.64 74.54
CA HIS A 2 8.57 -6.96 73.19
C HIS A 2 8.36 -5.80 72.23
N ASP A 3 9.45 -5.56 71.61
CA ASP A 3 9.59 -4.99 70.28
C ASP A 3 8.78 -5.79 69.20
N LYS A 4 8.05 -5.08 68.38
CA LYS A 4 7.49 -5.62 67.17
C LYS A 4 7.96 -4.77 65.96
N SER A 5 9.01 -5.26 65.36
CA SER A 5 9.49 -4.83 64.06
C SER A 5 8.37 -4.88 63.03
N VAL A 6 8.01 -3.71 62.49
CA VAL A 6 7.11 -3.58 61.34
C VAL A 6 7.99 -3.46 60.09
N VAL A 7 7.88 -4.44 59.21
CA VAL A 7 8.49 -4.44 57.90
C VAL A 7 7.68 -3.51 56.99
N PRO A 8 8.29 -2.58 56.24
CA PRO A 8 7.55 -1.73 55.29
C PRO A 8 7.18 -2.52 54.03
N PRO A 9 6.01 -2.25 53.44
CA PRO A 9 5.56 -2.90 52.21
C PRO A 9 6.37 -2.41 50.99
N TYR A 10 6.78 -3.35 50.17
CA TYR A 10 7.45 -3.11 48.90
C TYR A 10 6.62 -2.18 48.03
N SER A 11 7.13 -0.99 47.74
CA SER A 11 6.64 -0.10 46.71
C SER A 11 6.95 -0.71 45.35
N LEU A 12 5.97 -1.32 44.72
CA LEU A 12 5.99 -1.65 43.31
C LEU A 12 5.87 -0.35 42.50
N THR A 13 7.00 0.22 42.13
CA THR A 13 7.07 1.29 41.13
C THR A 13 6.77 0.66 39.77
N VAL A 14 5.50 0.64 39.42
CA VAL A 14 5.06 0.34 38.05
C VAL A 14 5.54 1.52 37.20
N HIS A 15 6.67 1.36 36.54
CA HIS A 15 7.06 2.22 35.44
C HIS A 15 6.12 1.90 34.28
N SER A 16 4.95 2.49 34.36
CA SER A 16 4.07 2.64 33.19
C SER A 16 4.83 3.48 32.17
N CYS A 17 5.50 2.83 31.23
CA CYS A 17 5.87 3.44 29.96
C CYS A 17 4.58 3.72 29.20
N ILE A 18 3.86 4.75 29.63
CA ILE A 18 2.87 5.41 28.78
C ILE A 18 3.70 6.09 27.70
N ARG A 19 3.93 5.40 26.56
CA ARG A 19 4.23 6.11 25.33
C ARG A 19 3.09 7.10 25.16
N PRO A 20 3.37 8.41 25.01
CA PRO A 20 2.30 9.32 24.66
C PRO A 20 1.66 8.77 23.40
N ILE A 21 0.34 8.57 23.43
CA ILE A 21 -0.47 8.36 22.23
C ILE A 21 -0.38 9.72 21.51
N ILE A 22 0.73 9.93 20.82
CA ILE A 22 0.79 10.94 19.78
C ILE A 22 -0.23 10.41 18.77
N CYS A 23 -1.35 11.08 18.69
CA CYS A 23 -2.34 10.89 17.65
C CYS A 23 -1.67 11.30 16.34
N MET A 24 -0.77 10.45 15.86
CA MET A 24 -0.17 10.60 14.54
C MET A 24 -1.25 10.11 13.59
N ASP A 25 -1.87 11.05 12.88
CA ASP A 25 -2.85 10.73 11.84
C ASP A 25 -2.27 9.85 10.72
N GLY A 26 -0.96 9.56 10.81
CA GLY A 26 -0.22 8.72 9.85
C GLY A 26 0.00 9.41 8.50
N TYR A 27 -0.22 10.72 8.43
CA TYR A 27 0.02 11.49 7.22
C TYR A 27 1.49 11.86 7.04
N LEU A 28 1.85 12.23 5.82
CA LEU A 28 3.17 12.77 5.49
C LEU A 28 3.46 14.00 6.37
N ASN A 29 4.54 13.96 7.15
CA ASN A 29 5.04 15.11 7.89
C ASN A 29 6.15 15.81 7.11
N PRO A 30 5.94 17.03 6.58
CA PRO A 30 6.95 17.75 5.80
C PRO A 30 8.24 18.05 6.57
N SER A 31 8.18 18.07 7.91
CA SER A 31 9.32 18.37 8.79
C SER A 31 10.18 17.16 9.09
N GLU A 32 9.74 15.96 8.78
CA GLU A 32 10.48 14.72 9.02
C GLU A 32 11.24 14.24 7.80
N LYS A 33 12.32 13.51 8.06
CA LYS A 33 13.17 12.94 7.01
C LYS A 33 12.40 11.89 6.20
N ILE A 34 12.38 12.08 4.88
CA ILE A 34 11.88 11.07 3.94
C ILE A 34 13.01 10.11 3.59
N LEU A 35 12.81 8.83 3.84
CA LEU A 35 13.71 7.77 3.40
C LEU A 35 13.39 7.42 1.94
N LYS A 36 14.42 7.40 1.09
CA LYS A 36 14.30 7.01 -0.31
C LYS A 36 14.95 5.64 -0.51
N HIS A 37 14.20 4.70 -1.06
CA HIS A 37 14.67 3.35 -1.36
C HIS A 37 14.54 3.07 -2.87
N GLY A 38 15.43 2.21 -3.40
CA GLY A 38 15.42 1.83 -4.82
C GLY A 38 16.13 2.83 -5.75
N THR A 39 16.72 2.29 -6.81
CA THR A 39 17.52 3.08 -7.76
C THR A 39 16.77 3.45 -9.04
N LYS A 40 15.87 2.58 -9.54
CA LYS A 40 15.15 2.78 -10.81
C LYS A 40 13.79 3.44 -10.63
N LEU A 41 13.10 3.15 -9.54
CA LEU A 41 11.87 3.79 -9.12
C LEU A 41 12.05 4.08 -7.63
N PRO A 42 12.34 5.32 -7.23
CA PRO A 42 12.54 5.63 -5.83
C PRO A 42 11.21 5.50 -5.09
N HIS A 43 11.22 4.70 -4.04
CA HIS A 43 10.11 4.56 -3.08
C HIS A 43 10.39 5.46 -1.89
N TRP A 44 9.38 6.20 -1.48
CA TRP A 44 9.50 7.18 -0.41
C TRP A 44 8.75 6.68 0.82
N GLN A 45 9.40 6.69 1.95
CA GLN A 45 8.82 6.25 3.22
C GLN A 45 9.21 7.20 4.35
N GLN A 46 8.25 7.52 5.20
CA GLN A 46 8.49 8.04 6.54
C GLN A 46 8.07 6.98 7.57
N SER A 47 8.59 7.09 8.79
CA SER A 47 8.17 6.25 9.90
C SER A 47 6.66 6.36 10.10
N GLU A 48 5.97 5.22 10.15
CA GLU A 48 4.52 5.13 10.44
C GLU A 48 3.61 5.97 9.52
N SER A 49 4.09 6.33 8.33
CA SER A 49 3.26 7.05 7.36
C SER A 49 2.33 6.12 6.58
N MET A 50 1.15 6.63 6.25
CA MET A 50 0.21 5.92 5.40
C MET A 50 0.72 5.86 3.96
N GLN A 51 0.61 4.68 3.38
CA GLN A 51 1.00 4.38 2.01
C GLN A 51 -0.19 3.87 1.21
N PHE A 52 -0.36 4.41 0.02
CA PHE A 52 -1.19 3.81 -1.00
C PHE A 52 -0.30 3.05 -1.97
N VAL A 53 -0.49 1.74 -2.09
CA VAL A 53 0.38 0.87 -2.89
C VAL A 53 -0.43 0.11 -3.92
N THR A 54 0.10 0.03 -5.15
CA THR A 54 -0.44 -0.80 -6.22
C THR A 54 0.62 -1.76 -6.72
N PHE A 55 0.31 -3.05 -6.78
CA PHE A 55 1.12 -4.02 -7.51
C PHE A 55 0.24 -5.02 -8.27
N ARG A 56 0.79 -5.61 -9.31
CA ARG A 56 0.02 -6.35 -10.31
C ARG A 56 0.68 -7.67 -10.69
N LEU A 57 -0.09 -8.54 -11.34
CA LEU A 57 0.46 -9.74 -11.99
C LEU A 57 1.47 -9.35 -13.09
N GLY A 58 2.40 -10.25 -13.34
CA GLY A 58 3.46 -10.02 -14.34
C GLY A 58 2.93 -9.87 -15.76
N ASP A 59 1.82 -10.50 -16.06
CA ASP A 59 1.13 -10.52 -17.35
C ASP A 59 -0.08 -9.58 -17.43
N ALA A 60 -0.38 -8.81 -16.39
CA ALA A 60 -1.54 -7.91 -16.31
C ALA A 60 -1.58 -6.83 -17.40
N MET A 61 -0.49 -6.63 -18.11
CA MET A 61 -0.41 -5.67 -19.22
C MET A 61 0.38 -6.25 -20.39
N PRO A 62 -0.08 -6.09 -21.64
CA PRO A 62 0.66 -6.49 -22.83
C PRO A 62 2.03 -5.78 -22.89
N GLN A 63 3.10 -6.54 -23.08
CA GLN A 63 4.48 -6.03 -23.09
C GLN A 63 4.70 -4.95 -24.16
N GLN A 64 4.01 -5.06 -25.29
CA GLN A 64 4.09 -4.08 -26.37
C GLN A 64 3.51 -2.72 -25.95
N LYS A 65 2.34 -2.69 -25.26
CA LYS A 65 1.75 -1.47 -24.71
C LYS A 65 2.69 -0.82 -23.69
N ILE A 66 3.33 -1.65 -22.83
CA ILE A 66 4.27 -1.15 -21.80
C ILE A 66 5.52 -0.54 -22.44
N ARG A 67 6.10 -1.16 -23.48
CA ARG A 67 7.28 -0.60 -24.16
C ARG A 67 6.95 0.76 -24.73
N LYS A 68 5.91 0.87 -25.55
CA LYS A 68 5.46 2.14 -26.12
C LYS A 68 5.22 3.21 -25.05
N TRP A 69 4.56 2.84 -23.95
CA TRP A 69 4.31 3.75 -22.84
C TRP A 69 5.62 4.24 -22.20
N LYS A 70 6.61 3.36 -22.02
CA LYS A 70 7.91 3.72 -21.45
C LYS A 70 8.68 4.68 -22.35
N ASP A 71 8.63 4.47 -23.66
CA ASP A 71 9.31 5.33 -24.62
C ASP A 71 8.68 6.72 -24.62
N GLU A 72 7.36 6.80 -24.71
CA GLU A 72 6.63 8.07 -24.62
C GLU A 72 6.86 8.79 -23.28
N HIS A 73 6.87 8.05 -22.17
CA HIS A 73 7.12 8.57 -20.83
C HIS A 73 8.54 9.11 -20.68
N ALA A 74 9.54 8.40 -21.20
CA ALA A 74 10.93 8.85 -21.16
C ALA A 74 11.15 10.13 -21.98
N ILE A 75 10.55 10.20 -23.16
CA ILE A 75 10.60 11.41 -24.02
C ILE A 75 9.94 12.58 -23.27
N TRP A 76 8.75 12.37 -22.69
CA TRP A 76 8.04 13.41 -21.97
C TRP A 76 8.82 13.94 -20.77
N LEU A 77 9.41 13.07 -19.96
CA LEU A 77 10.25 13.46 -18.81
C LEU A 77 11.51 14.24 -19.22
N ASN A 78 12.06 13.94 -20.39
CA ASN A 78 13.22 14.65 -20.92
C ASN A 78 12.86 16.09 -21.37
N ILE A 79 11.65 16.27 -21.89
CA ILE A 79 11.13 17.60 -22.30
C ILE A 79 10.69 18.42 -21.09
N HIS A 80 10.19 17.75 -20.04
CA HIS A 80 9.63 18.37 -18.86
C HIS A 80 10.41 17.96 -17.58
N PRO A 81 11.55 18.58 -17.29
CA PRO A 81 12.29 18.30 -16.05
C PRO A 81 11.53 18.80 -14.81
N LYS A 82 11.66 18.08 -13.68
CA LYS A 82 11.10 18.52 -12.40
C LYS A 82 11.88 19.69 -11.79
N PRO A 83 11.25 20.54 -10.99
CA PRO A 83 9.86 20.47 -10.47
C PRO A 83 8.82 20.89 -11.49
N TRP A 84 7.63 20.32 -11.43
CA TRP A 84 6.53 20.66 -12.33
C TRP A 84 5.54 21.64 -11.69
N PRO A 85 5.03 22.64 -12.44
CA PRO A 85 3.86 23.39 -12.06
C PRO A 85 2.61 22.50 -12.05
N ALA A 86 1.54 22.96 -11.38
CA ALA A 86 0.36 22.14 -11.11
C ALA A 86 -0.35 21.64 -12.40
N ASP A 87 -0.41 22.46 -13.42
CA ASP A 87 -0.99 22.11 -14.74
C ASP A 87 -0.23 20.98 -15.41
N LEU A 88 1.09 21.02 -15.38
CA LEU A 88 1.94 19.97 -15.95
C LEU A 88 1.87 18.67 -15.14
N GLU A 89 1.71 18.76 -13.82
CA GLU A 89 1.47 17.61 -12.96
C GLU A 89 0.13 16.94 -13.28
N ILE A 90 -0.93 17.74 -13.53
CA ILE A 90 -2.24 17.25 -13.98
C ILE A 90 -2.12 16.54 -15.33
N GLU A 91 -1.45 17.17 -16.31
CA GLU A 91 -1.20 16.57 -17.62
C GLU A 91 -0.48 15.23 -17.50
N TYR A 92 0.59 15.18 -16.71
CA TYR A 92 1.33 13.94 -16.45
C TYR A 92 0.42 12.84 -15.92
N HIS A 93 -0.39 13.14 -14.91
CA HIS A 93 -1.30 12.15 -14.34
C HIS A 93 -2.36 11.68 -15.33
N GLN A 94 -2.94 12.56 -16.13
CA GLN A 94 -3.91 12.19 -17.15
C GLN A 94 -3.28 11.33 -18.25
N ARG A 95 -2.12 11.72 -18.73
CA ARG A 95 -1.44 11.09 -19.86
C ARG A 95 -0.80 9.75 -19.51
N PHE A 96 -0.18 9.64 -18.35
CA PHE A 96 0.61 8.48 -17.98
C PHE A 96 -0.02 7.63 -16.88
N SER A 97 -0.40 8.22 -15.74
CA SER A 97 -0.92 7.46 -14.61
C SER A 97 -2.30 6.87 -14.90
N ALA A 98 -3.25 7.68 -15.33
CA ALA A 98 -4.62 7.24 -15.61
C ALA A 98 -4.67 6.22 -16.76
N ARG A 99 -3.74 6.32 -17.74
CA ARG A 99 -3.63 5.34 -18.83
C ARG A 99 -3.22 3.96 -18.31
N LEU A 100 -2.27 3.89 -17.38
CA LEU A 100 -1.88 2.62 -16.77
C LEU A 100 -3.01 2.00 -15.94
N GLU A 101 -3.73 2.81 -15.15
CA GLU A 101 -4.89 2.33 -14.39
C GLU A 101 -5.98 1.76 -15.32
N ARG A 102 -6.32 2.48 -16.39
CA ARG A 102 -7.29 2.02 -17.39
C ARG A 102 -6.90 0.68 -18.01
N TRP A 103 -5.62 0.48 -18.31
CA TRP A 103 -5.15 -0.81 -18.86
C TRP A 103 -5.21 -1.95 -17.85
N LEU A 104 -5.05 -1.67 -16.55
CA LEU A 104 -5.28 -2.65 -15.49
C LEU A 104 -6.76 -3.03 -15.43
N ASP A 105 -7.65 -2.04 -15.51
CA ASP A 105 -9.10 -2.23 -15.47
C ASP A 105 -9.64 -2.99 -16.70
N GLU A 106 -8.94 -2.93 -17.85
CA GLU A 106 -9.25 -3.74 -19.06
C GLU A 106 -9.14 -5.25 -18.79
N GLY A 107 -8.51 -5.67 -17.68
CA GLY A 107 -8.44 -7.07 -17.28
C GLY A 107 -7.60 -7.94 -18.20
N SER A 108 -6.49 -7.41 -18.71
CA SER A 108 -5.54 -8.16 -19.53
C SER A 108 -4.77 -9.19 -18.71
N GLY A 109 -4.26 -10.24 -19.38
CA GLY A 109 -3.46 -11.31 -18.80
C GLY A 109 -4.30 -12.47 -18.27
N SER A 110 -3.70 -13.32 -17.46
CA SER A 110 -4.33 -14.52 -16.88
C SER A 110 -5.51 -14.21 -15.96
N CYS A 111 -5.53 -13.00 -15.38
CA CYS A 111 -6.52 -12.62 -14.37
C CYS A 111 -6.64 -13.68 -13.25
N LEU A 112 -5.51 -14.23 -12.82
CA LEU A 112 -5.40 -15.36 -11.90
C LEU A 112 -6.23 -15.17 -10.62
N MET A 113 -6.36 -13.93 -10.16
CA MET A 113 -7.12 -13.57 -8.96
C MET A 113 -8.65 -13.51 -9.18
N ARG A 114 -9.18 -13.92 -10.36
CA ARG A 114 -10.60 -14.27 -10.49
C ARG A 114 -10.97 -15.51 -9.68
N ASN A 115 -10.01 -16.41 -9.45
CA ASN A 115 -10.19 -17.57 -8.59
C ASN A 115 -10.31 -17.12 -7.12
N PRO A 116 -11.44 -17.41 -6.43
CA PRO A 116 -11.65 -17.00 -5.04
C PRO A 116 -10.66 -17.64 -4.06
N GLU A 117 -10.19 -18.87 -4.30
CA GLU A 117 -9.20 -19.53 -3.46
C GLU A 117 -7.86 -18.78 -3.51
N ILE A 118 -7.44 -18.34 -4.69
CA ILE A 118 -6.23 -17.55 -4.87
C ILE A 118 -6.36 -16.20 -4.17
N ARG A 119 -7.52 -15.52 -4.28
CA ARG A 119 -7.77 -14.28 -3.53
C ARG A 119 -7.68 -14.51 -2.03
N LYS A 120 -8.25 -15.60 -1.53
CA LYS A 120 -8.17 -15.96 -0.10
C LYS A 120 -6.74 -16.16 0.37
N MET A 121 -5.88 -16.84 -0.41
CA MET A 121 -4.45 -16.99 -0.08
C MET A 121 -3.72 -15.65 0.00
N ILE A 122 -4.08 -14.70 -0.86
CA ILE A 122 -3.51 -13.34 -0.86
C ILE A 122 -4.03 -12.56 0.36
N GLU A 123 -5.34 -12.56 0.60
CA GLU A 123 -5.97 -11.95 1.77
C GLU A 123 -5.33 -12.43 3.08
N ASP A 124 -5.21 -13.74 3.28
CA ASP A 124 -4.57 -14.34 4.46
C ASP A 124 -3.10 -13.94 4.59
N THR A 125 -2.44 -13.69 3.45
CA THR A 125 -1.05 -13.23 3.45
C THR A 125 -0.94 -11.77 3.89
N LEU A 126 -1.88 -10.90 3.48
CA LEU A 126 -1.94 -9.50 3.90
C LEU A 126 -2.33 -9.39 5.38
N MET A 127 -3.39 -10.08 5.78
CA MET A 127 -3.95 -9.99 7.13
C MET A 127 -3.08 -10.62 8.22
N ARG A 128 -2.18 -11.55 7.88
CA ARG A 128 -1.20 -12.12 8.82
C ARG A 128 -0.33 -11.06 9.50
N ASP A 129 -0.01 -9.99 8.79
CA ASP A 129 0.88 -8.93 9.26
C ASP A 129 0.12 -7.76 9.93
N GLN A 130 -1.25 -7.84 9.99
CA GLN A 130 -2.11 -6.83 10.60
C GLN A 130 -1.80 -6.66 12.09
N GLY A 131 -1.62 -5.42 12.53
CA GLY A 131 -1.33 -5.05 13.92
C GLY A 131 0.11 -5.28 14.38
N THR A 132 0.95 -5.93 13.57
CA THR A 132 2.35 -6.23 13.91
C THR A 132 3.35 -5.51 13.00
N ARG A 133 3.16 -5.57 11.71
CA ARG A 133 4.03 -4.96 10.69
C ARG A 133 3.30 -3.90 9.87
N VAL A 134 1.98 -3.88 9.93
CA VAL A 134 1.12 -2.99 9.17
C VAL A 134 -0.22 -2.79 9.88
N HIS A 135 -0.80 -1.61 9.73
CA HIS A 135 -2.21 -1.34 10.00
C HIS A 135 -2.92 -1.06 8.67
N HIS A 136 -3.69 -2.03 8.19
CA HIS A 136 -4.49 -1.85 6.99
C HIS A 136 -5.65 -0.88 7.23
N HIS A 137 -5.92 -0.02 6.24
CA HIS A 137 -7.08 0.88 6.23
C HIS A 137 -8.12 0.44 5.21
N ALA A 138 -7.69 0.14 3.99
CA ALA A 138 -8.54 -0.42 2.94
C ALA A 138 -7.68 -1.15 1.91
N TRP A 139 -8.24 -2.18 1.27
CA TRP A 139 -7.62 -2.79 0.11
C TRP A 139 -8.65 -3.48 -0.78
N VAL A 140 -8.30 -3.63 -2.04
CA VAL A 140 -9.07 -4.40 -3.00
C VAL A 140 -8.15 -5.30 -3.81
N ILE A 141 -8.55 -6.58 -3.93
CA ILE A 141 -7.91 -7.58 -4.78
C ILE A 141 -8.75 -7.69 -6.05
N MET A 142 -8.22 -7.14 -7.13
CA MET A 142 -8.80 -7.16 -8.48
C MET A 142 -8.32 -8.41 -9.25
N PRO A 143 -8.89 -8.76 -10.40
CA PRO A 143 -8.51 -9.95 -11.15
C PRO A 143 -7.02 -10.06 -11.49
N ASN A 144 -6.31 -8.95 -11.68
CA ASN A 144 -4.92 -8.91 -12.14
C ASN A 144 -4.01 -7.93 -11.38
N HIS A 145 -4.54 -7.20 -10.38
CA HIS A 145 -3.78 -6.25 -9.55
C HIS A 145 -4.43 -6.05 -8.18
N LEU A 146 -3.72 -5.34 -7.28
CA LEU A 146 -4.20 -4.95 -5.96
C LEU A 146 -3.96 -3.48 -5.73
N HIS A 147 -4.90 -2.86 -4.99
CA HIS A 147 -4.69 -1.55 -4.36
C HIS A 147 -4.79 -1.72 -2.85
N LEU A 148 -3.84 -1.14 -2.13
CA LEU A 148 -3.67 -1.26 -0.69
C LEU A 148 -3.46 0.11 -0.08
N LEU A 149 -4.20 0.45 0.96
CA LEU A 149 -4.02 1.63 1.79
C LEU A 149 -3.74 1.16 3.22
N PHE A 150 -2.57 1.49 3.74
CA PHE A 150 -2.13 1.03 5.05
C PHE A 150 -1.08 1.96 5.68
N THR A 151 -0.92 1.90 7.01
CA THR A 151 0.22 2.45 7.73
C THR A 151 1.28 1.36 7.90
N GLY A 152 2.48 1.58 7.37
CA GLY A 152 3.59 0.65 7.50
C GLY A 152 4.32 0.84 8.84
N LEU A 153 4.43 -0.24 9.61
CA LEU A 153 5.20 -0.29 10.88
C LEU A 153 6.62 -0.85 10.66
N THR A 154 6.97 -1.13 9.43
CA THR A 154 8.26 -1.69 9.01
C THR A 154 8.66 -1.16 7.64
N ASN A 155 9.86 -1.52 7.19
CA ASN A 155 10.33 -1.13 5.86
C ASN A 155 9.38 -1.61 4.76
N LEU A 156 8.91 -0.67 3.93
CA LEU A 156 7.92 -0.88 2.87
C LEU A 156 8.38 -1.91 1.83
N GLU A 157 9.63 -1.80 1.37
CA GLU A 157 10.16 -2.71 0.36
C GLU A 157 10.17 -4.16 0.86
N ASN A 158 10.60 -4.38 2.10
CA ASN A 158 10.61 -5.70 2.74
C ASN A 158 9.20 -6.25 2.93
N LEU A 159 8.24 -5.41 3.29
CA LEU A 159 6.83 -5.79 3.45
C LEU A 159 6.25 -6.27 2.13
N ILE A 160 6.36 -5.48 1.06
CA ILE A 160 5.86 -5.83 -0.27
C ILE A 160 6.57 -7.08 -0.84
N LYS A 161 7.88 -7.17 -0.67
CA LYS A 161 8.65 -8.35 -1.07
C LYS A 161 8.18 -9.62 -0.35
N THR A 162 7.88 -9.50 0.95
CA THR A 162 7.34 -10.59 1.76
C THR A 162 5.96 -11.02 1.23
N TRP A 163 5.03 -10.10 1.04
CA TRP A 163 3.69 -10.42 0.55
C TRP A 163 3.71 -11.09 -0.81
N LYS A 164 4.48 -10.56 -1.76
CA LYS A 164 4.66 -11.15 -3.09
C LYS A 164 5.29 -12.54 -3.04
N GLY A 165 6.33 -12.70 -2.22
CA GLY A 165 7.04 -13.98 -2.10
C GLY A 165 6.19 -15.07 -1.44
N VAL A 166 5.49 -14.72 -0.36
CA VAL A 166 4.63 -15.69 0.37
C VAL A 166 3.43 -16.07 -0.47
N SER A 167 2.71 -15.11 -1.06
CA SER A 167 1.56 -15.41 -1.92
C SER A 167 1.94 -16.24 -3.15
N SER A 168 3.05 -15.91 -3.84
CA SER A 168 3.53 -16.72 -4.97
C SER A 168 3.82 -18.17 -4.58
N ARG A 169 4.44 -18.39 -3.40
CA ARG A 169 4.71 -19.76 -2.92
C ARG A 169 3.44 -20.51 -2.58
N LYS A 170 2.47 -19.86 -1.91
CA LYS A 170 1.18 -20.49 -1.58
C LYS A 170 0.39 -20.87 -2.83
N ILE A 171 0.39 -20.00 -3.84
CA ILE A 171 -0.31 -20.25 -5.12
C ILE A 171 0.36 -21.34 -5.96
N GLY A 172 1.68 -21.52 -5.82
CA GLY A 172 2.41 -22.62 -6.45
C GLY A 172 2.63 -22.50 -7.96
N GLN A 173 2.37 -21.32 -8.56
CA GLN A 173 2.52 -21.08 -10.01
C GLN A 173 3.79 -20.27 -10.35
N GLY A 174 4.82 -20.38 -9.51
CA GLY A 174 6.07 -19.68 -9.71
C GLY A 174 5.94 -18.16 -9.47
N ARG A 175 6.61 -17.36 -10.29
CA ARG A 175 6.66 -15.92 -10.13
C ARG A 175 5.46 -15.24 -10.80
N ILE A 176 4.38 -15.03 -10.04
CA ILE A 176 3.16 -14.41 -10.56
C ILE A 176 3.19 -12.88 -10.60
N TRP A 177 3.96 -12.24 -9.71
CA TRP A 177 3.97 -10.79 -9.57
C TRP A 177 4.97 -10.09 -10.49
N GLN A 178 4.57 -8.91 -10.99
CA GLN A 178 5.52 -8.01 -11.66
C GLN A 178 6.62 -7.58 -10.68
N LYS A 179 7.82 -7.32 -11.20
CA LYS A 179 8.91 -6.69 -10.45
C LYS A 179 8.54 -5.24 -10.12
N GLY A 180 8.78 -4.83 -8.85
CA GLY A 180 8.44 -3.48 -8.37
C GLY A 180 6.96 -3.32 -8.02
N TYR A 181 6.59 -2.12 -7.61
CA TYR A 181 5.25 -1.68 -7.23
C TYR A 181 5.16 -0.16 -7.43
N ARG A 182 3.97 0.41 -7.33
CA ARG A 182 3.77 1.86 -7.27
C ARG A 182 3.29 2.20 -5.88
N ASP A 183 3.78 3.31 -5.35
CA ASP A 183 3.42 3.79 -4.02
C ASP A 183 3.26 5.30 -4.02
N THR A 184 2.46 5.77 -3.09
CA THR A 184 2.25 7.18 -2.81
C THR A 184 2.01 7.34 -1.31
N MET A 185 2.73 8.25 -0.66
CA MET A 185 2.46 8.62 0.73
C MET A 185 1.19 9.47 0.82
N ILE A 186 0.36 9.20 1.81
CA ILE A 186 -0.87 9.96 2.06
C ILE A 186 -0.50 11.25 2.80
N ARG A 187 -0.89 12.40 2.25
CA ARG A 187 -0.49 13.71 2.73
C ARG A 187 -1.39 14.28 3.81
N ASP A 188 -2.68 14.01 3.70
CA ASP A 188 -3.72 14.62 4.52
C ASP A 188 -5.02 13.80 4.51
N GLY A 189 -6.04 14.25 5.24
CA GLY A 189 -7.34 13.59 5.33
C GLY A 189 -8.10 13.52 4.03
N ASP A 190 -8.00 14.55 3.18
CA ASP A 190 -8.66 14.55 1.86
C ASP A 190 -8.01 13.52 0.94
N HIS A 191 -6.68 13.42 0.97
CA HIS A 191 -5.95 12.40 0.21
C HIS A 191 -6.30 10.99 0.70
N PHE A 192 -6.41 10.80 2.02
CA PHE A 192 -6.89 9.54 2.60
C PHE A 192 -8.30 9.18 2.11
N ALA A 193 -9.25 10.12 2.22
CA ALA A 193 -10.62 9.92 1.79
C ALA A 193 -10.71 9.61 0.29
N ASN A 194 -9.92 10.29 -0.53
CA ASN A 194 -9.86 10.03 -1.96
C ASN A 194 -9.29 8.63 -2.28
N ALA A 195 -8.26 8.18 -1.55
CA ALA A 195 -7.71 6.85 -1.70
C ALA A 195 -8.71 5.76 -1.30
N VAL A 196 -9.47 5.94 -0.20
CA VAL A 196 -10.55 5.03 0.22
C VAL A 196 -11.64 4.97 -0.84
N ARG A 197 -12.13 6.12 -1.32
CA ARG A 197 -13.16 6.17 -2.38
C ARG A 197 -12.67 5.52 -3.67
N TYR A 198 -11.40 5.71 -4.02
CA TYR A 198 -10.79 5.07 -5.19
C TYR A 198 -10.80 3.55 -5.05
N ILE A 199 -10.34 3.00 -3.91
CA ILE A 199 -10.34 1.55 -3.64
C ILE A 199 -11.78 1.00 -3.72
N ARG A 200 -12.75 1.70 -3.12
CA ARG A 200 -14.17 1.29 -3.09
C ARG A 200 -14.80 1.27 -4.48
N ARG A 201 -14.47 2.23 -5.33
CA ARG A 201 -15.03 2.37 -6.69
C ARG A 201 -14.34 1.49 -7.71
N ASN A 202 -13.12 1.06 -7.45
CA ASN A 202 -12.31 0.32 -8.42
C ASN A 202 -13.04 -0.91 -8.99
N PRO A 203 -13.68 -1.78 -8.18
CA PRO A 203 -14.37 -2.96 -8.69
C PRO A 203 -15.78 -2.70 -9.25
N SER A 204 -16.23 -1.44 -9.40
CA SER A 204 -17.62 -1.12 -9.76
C SER A 204 -18.14 -1.73 -11.07
N LYS A 205 -17.24 -2.11 -11.97
CA LYS A 205 -17.56 -2.78 -13.24
C LYS A 205 -17.45 -4.30 -13.19
N LEU A 206 -17.04 -4.85 -12.06
CA LEU A 206 -16.86 -6.28 -11.87
C LEU A 206 -18.07 -6.89 -11.14
N ARG A 207 -18.27 -8.18 -11.37
CA ARG A 207 -19.21 -8.96 -10.56
C ARG A 207 -18.62 -9.17 -9.16
N PRO A 208 -19.44 -9.21 -8.08
CA PRO A 208 -18.97 -9.36 -6.71
C PRO A 208 -18.05 -10.57 -6.48
N GLU A 209 -18.26 -11.66 -7.20
CA GLU A 209 -17.46 -12.87 -7.11
C GLU A 209 -16.06 -12.76 -7.73
N HIS A 210 -15.75 -11.66 -8.44
CA HIS A 210 -14.46 -11.48 -9.14
C HIS A 210 -13.44 -10.61 -8.41
N PHE A 211 -13.78 -10.07 -7.24
CA PHE A 211 -12.89 -9.26 -6.44
C PHE A 211 -13.09 -9.54 -4.94
N THR A 212 -12.19 -9.04 -4.12
CA THR A 212 -12.35 -8.98 -2.66
C THR A 212 -12.02 -7.57 -2.19
N LEU A 213 -12.94 -6.93 -1.47
CA LEU A 213 -12.79 -5.60 -0.88
C LEU A 213 -12.82 -5.73 0.63
N TRP A 214 -11.88 -5.09 1.30
CA TRP A 214 -11.84 -4.98 2.75
C TRP A 214 -11.61 -3.54 3.18
N GLN A 215 -12.23 -3.13 4.26
CA GLN A 215 -12.15 -1.79 4.83
C GLN A 215 -12.12 -1.85 6.36
N SER A 216 -11.28 -1.04 6.99
CA SER A 216 -11.29 -0.81 8.44
C SER A 216 -12.45 0.09 8.84
N ASP A 217 -12.77 0.15 10.14
CA ASP A 217 -13.79 1.06 10.68
C ASP A 217 -13.51 2.51 10.27
N ARG A 218 -12.25 2.96 10.35
CA ARG A 218 -11.84 4.29 9.89
C ARG A 218 -12.18 4.54 8.42
N ALA A 219 -11.97 3.57 7.55
CA ALA A 219 -12.30 3.71 6.13
C ALA A 219 -13.81 3.68 5.87
N LEU A 220 -14.58 2.96 6.68
CA LEU A 220 -16.04 2.89 6.55
C LEU A 220 -16.73 4.22 6.89
N THR A 221 -16.10 5.12 7.65
CA THR A 221 -16.64 6.44 7.97
C THR A 221 -16.48 7.47 6.83
N ILE A 222 -15.78 7.11 5.74
CA ILE A 222 -15.60 7.92 4.54
C ILE A 222 -16.71 7.61 3.52
#